data_3bdb2376f3f096f7c18b12b2ce6f488b
#
_entry.id   3bdb2376f3f096f7c18b12b2ce6f488b
#
_cell.length_a   1.000
_cell.length_b   1.000
_cell.length_c   1.000
_cell.angle_alpha   90.00
_cell.angle_beta   90.00
_cell.angle_gamma   90.00
#
_symmetry.space_group_name_H-M   'P 1'
#
loop_
_entity.id
_entity.type
_entity.pdbx_description
1 polymer ?
#
loop_
_entity_poly.entity_id
_entity_poly.type
_entity_poly.pdbx_seq_one_letter_code
_entity_poly.pdbx_strand_id
1 'polypeptide(L)' 'MSIIVDAGGLSCPQPVLLTLNKINELQKGEIQVLVDTDTSKENVSRAAESQGWKVTDIKSAGTGYQISLKKDPS' A
#
# COMPACT_ATOMS: atom_id res chain seq x y z
N MET A 1 10.71 3.78 10.63
CA MET A 1 9.47 4.57 10.70
C MET A 1 8.49 4.13 9.66
N SER A 2 7.22 4.07 10.02
CA SER A 2 6.16 3.76 9.07
C SER A 2 5.67 5.04 8.40
N ILE A 3 5.42 4.96 7.11
CA ILE A 3 4.85 6.07 6.36
C ILE A 3 3.43 5.67 5.98
N ILE A 4 2.50 6.58 6.13
CA ILE A 4 1.11 6.33 5.79
C ILE A 4 0.79 6.99 4.46
N VAL A 5 0.28 6.20 3.51
CA VAL A 5 -0.20 6.70 2.23
C VAL A 5 -1.73 6.66 2.27
N ASP A 6 -2.35 7.82 2.32
CA ASP A 6 -3.80 7.91 2.34
C ASP A 6 -4.35 7.96 0.92
N ALA A 7 -4.87 6.85 0.46
CA ALA A 7 -5.48 6.72 -0.86
C ALA A 7 -7.00 6.57 -0.77
N GLY A 8 -7.58 6.90 0.39
CA GLY A 8 -9.02 6.84 0.56
C GLY A 8 -9.72 7.84 -0.34
N GLY A 9 -10.85 7.45 -0.87
CA GLY A 9 -11.64 8.31 -1.76
C GLY A 9 -11.10 8.39 -3.19
N LEU A 10 -9.98 7.74 -3.49
CA LEU A 10 -9.42 7.76 -4.83
C LEU A 10 -9.85 6.54 -5.62
N SER A 11 -10.06 6.73 -6.91
CA SER A 11 -10.41 5.65 -7.82
C SER A 11 -9.16 4.97 -8.34
N CYS A 12 -9.23 3.66 -8.56
CA CYS A 12 -8.19 2.92 -9.25
C CYS A 12 -7.99 3.54 -10.66
N PRO A 13 -6.74 3.79 -11.13
CA PRO A 13 -5.50 3.24 -10.59
C PRO A 13 -4.74 4.16 -9.61
N GLN A 14 -5.33 5.27 -9.16
CA GLN A 14 -4.62 6.23 -8.33
C GLN A 14 -4.03 5.66 -7.04
N PRO A 15 -4.75 4.80 -6.28
CA PRO A 15 -4.14 4.20 -5.09
C PRO A 15 -2.88 3.41 -5.42
N VAL A 16 -2.88 2.70 -6.54
CA VAL A 16 -1.72 1.93 -7.00
C VAL A 16 -0.57 2.86 -7.35
N LEU A 17 -0.85 3.94 -8.07
CA LEU A 17 0.18 4.91 -8.47
C LEU A 17 0.82 5.58 -7.27
N LEU A 18 0.03 5.99 -6.29
CA LEU A 18 0.55 6.60 -5.07
C LEU A 18 1.46 5.61 -4.32
N THR A 19 1.03 4.36 -4.22
CA THR A 19 1.82 3.32 -3.55
C THR A 19 3.14 3.09 -4.28
N LEU A 20 3.11 2.96 -5.59
CA LEU A 20 4.32 2.74 -6.39
C LEU A 20 5.28 3.92 -6.29
N ASN A 21 4.76 5.14 -6.31
CA ASN A 21 5.61 6.33 -6.13
C ASN A 21 6.31 6.31 -4.79
N LYS A 22 5.60 5.95 -3.73
CA LYS A 22 6.20 5.89 -2.41
C LYS A 22 7.21 4.76 -2.29
N ILE A 23 6.91 3.61 -2.89
CA ILE A 23 7.82 2.47 -2.93
C ILE A 23 9.13 2.86 -3.64
N ASN A 24 9.04 3.53 -4.78
CA ASN A 24 10.21 3.95 -5.52
C ASN A 24 11.04 4.97 -4.75
N GLU A 25 10.38 5.83 -3.99
CA GLU A 25 11.05 6.83 -3.19
C GLU A 25 11.81 6.22 -2.01
N LEU A 26 11.20 5.26 -1.31
CA LEU A 26 11.76 4.68 -0.09
C LEU A 26 12.68 3.49 -0.34
N GLN A 27 12.35 2.66 -1.29
CA GLN A 27 13.08 1.44 -1.65
C GLN A 27 13.11 0.36 -0.57
N LYS A 28 12.92 0.72 0.69
CA LYS A 28 12.90 -0.21 1.82
C LYS A 28 12.13 0.39 2.99
N GLY A 29 11.80 -0.41 3.98
CA GLY A 29 11.14 0.05 5.20
C GLY A 29 9.71 -0.43 5.28
N GLU A 30 8.85 0.39 5.87
CA GLU A 30 7.45 0.06 6.07
C GLU A 30 6.55 1.17 5.54
N ILE A 31 5.48 0.77 4.86
CA ILE A 31 4.47 1.69 4.35
C ILE A 31 3.11 1.14 4.75
N GLN A 32 2.21 2.02 5.17
CA GLN A 32 0.83 1.67 5.41
C GLN A 32 -0.03 2.42 4.40
N VAL A 33 -0.85 1.69 3.67
CA VAL A 33 -1.69 2.27 2.61
C VAL A 33 -3.16 2.16 3.03
N LEU A 34 -3.87 3.28 2.97
CA LEU A 34 -5.29 3.32 3.27
C LEU A 34 -6.07 3.36 1.97
N VAL A 35 -7.00 2.42 1.80
CA VAL A 35 -7.85 2.34 0.60
C VAL A 35 -9.29 2.13 1.02
N ASP A 36 -10.24 2.43 0.13
CA ASP A 36 -11.66 2.35 0.46
C ASP A 36 -12.37 1.12 -0.08
N THR A 37 -11.77 0.41 -1.04
CA THR A 37 -12.46 -0.70 -1.71
C THR A 37 -11.62 -1.97 -1.73
N ASP A 38 -12.29 -3.12 -1.87
CA ASP A 38 -11.61 -4.40 -2.03
C ASP A 38 -10.73 -4.43 -3.26
N THR A 39 -11.21 -3.83 -4.35
CA THR A 39 -10.46 -3.79 -5.59
C THR A 39 -9.16 -3.01 -5.42
N SER A 40 -9.22 -1.85 -4.78
CA SER A 40 -8.01 -1.07 -4.51
C SER A 40 -7.06 -1.82 -3.59
N LYS A 41 -7.58 -2.48 -2.56
CA LYS A 41 -6.79 -3.29 -1.65
C LYS A 41 -6.00 -4.36 -2.43
N GLU A 42 -6.67 -5.08 -3.29
CA GLU A 42 -6.06 -6.15 -4.06
C GLU A 42 -5.02 -5.61 -5.03
N ASN A 43 -5.35 -4.55 -5.74
CA ASN A 43 -4.43 -3.95 -6.72
C ASN A 43 -3.18 -3.38 -6.06
N VAL A 44 -3.33 -2.70 -4.93
CA VAL A 44 -2.19 -2.16 -4.19
C VAL A 44 -1.30 -3.30 -3.70
N SER A 45 -1.89 -4.36 -3.16
CA SER A 45 -1.14 -5.52 -2.70
C SER A 45 -0.32 -6.15 -3.82
N ARG A 46 -0.93 -6.34 -4.98
CA ARG A 46 -0.24 -6.92 -6.13
C ARG A 46 0.88 -6.03 -6.63
N ALA A 47 0.63 -4.73 -6.70
CA ALA A 47 1.64 -3.77 -7.16
C ALA A 47 2.85 -3.78 -6.23
N ALA A 48 2.62 -3.80 -4.92
CA ALA A 48 3.69 -3.84 -3.94
C ALA A 48 4.50 -5.13 -4.07
N GLU A 49 3.83 -6.26 -4.20
CA GLU A 49 4.51 -7.54 -4.35
C GLU A 49 5.35 -7.60 -5.60
N SER A 50 4.89 -6.98 -6.68
CA SER A 50 5.66 -6.93 -7.93
C SER A 50 6.96 -6.15 -7.78
N GLN A 51 7.04 -5.27 -6.79
CA GLN A 51 8.23 -4.47 -6.51
C GLN A 51 9.10 -5.05 -5.39
N GLY A 52 8.80 -6.27 -4.96
CA GLY A 52 9.58 -6.94 -3.92
C GLY A 52 9.16 -6.59 -2.50
N TRP A 53 8.07 -5.87 -2.33
CA TRP A 53 7.52 -5.59 -1.01
C TRP A 53 6.58 -6.71 -0.59
N LYS A 54 6.46 -6.92 0.71
CA LYS A 54 5.56 -7.93 1.27
C LYS A 54 4.39 -7.27 1.96
N VAL A 55 3.21 -7.83 1.77
CA VAL A 55 2.03 -7.44 2.53
C VAL A 55 2.08 -8.20 3.85
N THR A 56 2.35 -7.50 4.94
CA THR A 56 2.50 -8.13 6.25
C THR A 56 1.18 -8.21 7.00
N ASP A 57 0.26 -7.31 6.73
CA ASP A 57 -1.04 -7.32 7.39
C ASP A 57 -2.04 -6.50 6.58
N ILE A 58 -3.31 -6.85 6.69
CA ILE A 58 -4.41 -6.09 6.12
C ILE A 58 -5.49 -6.00 7.18
N LYS A 59 -5.85 -4.79 7.57
CA LYS A 59 -6.84 -4.55 8.60
C LYS A 59 -8.00 -3.75 8.04
N SER A 60 -9.20 -4.01 8.56
CA SER A 60 -10.33 -3.14 8.29
C SER A 60 -10.16 -1.83 9.04
N ALA A 61 -10.35 -0.72 8.33
CA ALA A 61 -10.21 0.61 8.91
C ALA A 61 -11.41 1.46 8.50
N GLY A 62 -12.38 1.56 9.38
CA GLY A 62 -13.64 2.25 9.06
C GLY A 62 -14.36 1.51 7.96
N THR A 63 -14.62 2.21 6.84
CA THR A 63 -15.29 1.62 5.67
C THR A 63 -14.31 1.04 4.66
N GLY A 64 -13.01 1.17 4.92
CA GLY A 64 -11.99 0.70 3.99
C GLY A 64 -11.00 -0.25 4.64
N TYR A 65 -9.77 -0.22 4.15
CA TYR A 65 -8.73 -1.15 4.59
C TYR A 65 -7.41 -0.43 4.79
N GLN A 66 -6.60 -0.95 5.71
CA GLN A 66 -5.23 -0.49 5.94
C GLN A 66 -4.30 -1.65 5.59
N ILE A 67 -3.45 -1.44 4.61
CA ILE A 67 -2.52 -2.46 4.13
C ILE A 67 -1.13 -2.12 4.64
N SER A 68 -0.53 -3.05 5.35
CA SER A 68 0.84 -2.88 5.85
C SER A 68 1.81 -3.56 4.89
N LEU A 69 2.75 -2.80 4.39
CA LEU A 69 3.77 -3.26 3.46
C LEU A 69 5.14 -3.15 4.09
N LYS A 70 6.00 -4.11 3.82
CA LYS A 70 7.35 -4.10 4.35
C LYS A 70 8.34 -4.64 3.34
N LYS A 71 9.50 -4.02 3.28
CA LYS A 71 10.62 -4.52 2.49
C LYS A 71 11.89 -4.48 3.33
N ASP A 72 12.57 -5.62 3.41
CA ASP A 72 13.83 -5.73 4.13
C ASP A 72 14.97 -5.14 3.30
N PRO A 73 15.95 -4.51 3.95
CA PRO A 73 17.08 -3.90 3.26
C PRO A 73 18.18 -4.92 2.96
N SER A 74 17.88 -5.91 2.19
CA SER A 74 18.89 -6.92 1.89
C SER A 74 19.31 -6.90 0.43
#